data_5d1fe594d6bf7134240e42169dcbcc63
#
_entry.id   5d1fe594d6bf7134240e42169dcbcc63
#
_cell.length_a   1.000
_cell.length_b   1.000
_cell.length_c   1.000
_cell.angle_alpha   90.00
_cell.angle_beta   90.00
_cell.angle_gamma   90.00
#
_symmetry.space_group_name_H-M   'P 1'
#
loop_
_entity.id
_entity.type
_entity.pdbx_description
1 polymer ?
#
loop_
_entity_poly.entity_id
_entity_poly.type
_entity_poly.pdbx_seq_one_letter_code
_entity_poly.pdbx_strand_id
1 'polypeptide(L)' 'MAKNLLNLQRDESTLCEVYRRLAELEKDPHRRQTLMRIMHDEKRHCAILESRTGREMAPDPKRVFWYVGIMRVLGPAFVV' A
#
# COMPACT_ATOMS: atom_id res chain seq x y z
N MET A 1 -14.33 -11.06 -14.45
CA MET A 1 -14.48 -9.68 -13.93
C MET A 1 -14.30 -9.61 -12.42
N ALA A 2 -15.05 -10.40 -11.63
CA ALA A 2 -14.87 -10.43 -10.17
C ALA A 2 -13.45 -10.82 -9.75
N LYS A 3 -12.83 -11.75 -10.46
CA LYS A 3 -11.47 -12.19 -10.18
C LYS A 3 -10.46 -11.06 -10.36
N ASN A 4 -10.64 -10.22 -11.38
CA ASN A 4 -9.74 -9.08 -11.62
C ASN A 4 -9.91 -8.01 -10.54
N LEU A 5 -11.14 -7.78 -10.09
CA LEU A 5 -11.39 -6.83 -9.01
C LEU A 5 -10.77 -7.29 -7.70
N LEU A 6 -10.84 -8.59 -7.39
CA LEU A 6 -10.25 -9.13 -6.18
C LEU A 6 -8.72 -9.04 -6.22
N ASN A 7 -8.12 -9.28 -7.37
CA ASN A 7 -6.67 -9.14 -7.54
C ASN A 7 -6.25 -7.68 -7.36
N LEU A 8 -7.00 -6.76 -7.96
CA LEU A 8 -6.73 -5.33 -7.80
C LEU A 8 -6.87 -4.91 -6.34
N GLN A 9 -7.90 -5.40 -5.66
CA GLN A 9 -8.14 -5.10 -4.26
C GLN A 9 -7.00 -5.61 -3.38
N ARG A 10 -6.46 -6.79 -3.66
CA ARG A 10 -5.31 -7.32 -2.94
C ARG A 10 -4.06 -6.47 -3.19
N ASP A 11 -3.85 -6.04 -4.43
CA ASP A 11 -2.72 -5.18 -4.76
C ASP A 11 -2.81 -3.85 -4.01
N GLU A 12 -4.00 -3.24 -3.96
CA GLU A 12 -4.19 -1.99 -3.22
C GLU A 12 -3.98 -2.19 -1.72
N SER A 13 -4.48 -3.30 -1.18
CA SER A 13 -4.27 -3.63 0.25
C SER A 13 -2.79 -3.83 0.56
N THR A 14 -2.07 -4.50 -0.35
CA THR A 14 -0.63 -4.71 -0.22
C THR A 14 0.11 -3.37 -0.23
N LEU A 15 -0.22 -2.49 -1.17
CA LEU A 15 0.41 -1.16 -1.25
C LEU A 15 0.11 -0.32 0.00
N CYS A 16 -1.12 -0.38 0.49
CA CYS A 16 -1.47 0.32 1.72
C CYS A 16 -0.56 -0.09 2.88
N GLU A 17 -0.34 -1.39 3.04
CA GLU A 17 0.54 -1.90 4.10
C GLU A 17 2.00 -1.53 3.87
N VAL A 18 2.46 -1.55 2.62
CA VAL A 18 3.81 -1.14 2.26
C VAL A 18 4.06 0.32 2.67
N TYR A 19 3.15 1.22 2.28
CA TYR A 19 3.30 2.64 2.61
C TYR A 19 3.18 2.90 4.10
N ARG A 20 2.33 2.14 4.79
CA ARG A 20 2.22 2.25 6.25
C ARG A 20 3.55 1.93 6.92
N ARG A 21 4.19 0.84 6.50
CA ARG A 21 5.48 0.43 7.07
C ARG A 21 6.60 1.41 6.71
N LEU A 22 6.62 1.89 5.47
CA LEU A 22 7.61 2.89 5.06
C LEU A 22 7.46 4.16 5.87
N ALA A 23 6.23 4.60 6.13
CA ALA A 23 5.99 5.78 6.94
C ALA A 23 6.51 5.60 8.38
N GLU A 24 6.32 4.41 8.95
CA GLU A 24 6.83 4.11 10.30
C GLU A 24 8.36 4.16 10.36
N LEU A 25 9.01 3.75 9.27
CA LEU A 25 10.47 3.68 9.21
C LEU A 25 11.11 5.00 8.78
N GLU A 26 10.34 5.92 8.20
CA GLU A 26 10.86 7.18 7.70
C GLU A 26 11.09 8.16 8.83
N LYS A 27 12.30 8.67 8.93
CA LYS A 27 12.69 9.62 9.98
C LYS A 27 12.42 11.07 9.62
N ASP A 28 12.44 11.39 8.32
CA ASP A 28 12.15 12.74 7.87
C ASP A 28 10.64 13.02 7.98
N PRO A 29 10.22 14.04 8.74
CA PRO A 29 8.79 14.30 8.95
C PRO A 29 8.03 14.61 7.66
N HIS A 30 8.68 15.31 6.74
CA HIS A 30 8.05 15.70 5.48
C HIS A 30 7.79 14.47 4.60
N ARG A 31 8.78 13.59 4.47
CA ARG A 31 8.63 12.36 3.69
C ARG A 31 7.66 11.40 4.35
N ARG A 32 7.67 11.34 5.67
CA ARG A 32 6.69 10.51 6.40
C ARG A 32 5.28 10.97 6.10
N GLN A 33 5.04 12.28 6.12
CA GLN A 33 3.72 12.82 5.83
C GLN A 33 3.25 12.48 4.41
N THR A 34 4.17 12.55 3.44
CA THR A 34 3.88 12.15 2.06
C THR A 34 3.49 10.69 1.96
N LEU A 35 4.27 9.82 2.62
CA LEU A 35 4.00 8.39 2.63
C LEU A 35 2.66 8.07 3.29
N MET A 36 2.32 8.76 4.37
CA MET A 36 1.03 8.59 5.04
C MET A 36 -0.13 9.05 4.16
N ARG A 37 0.05 10.11 3.40
CA ARG A 37 -0.97 10.57 2.46
C ARG A 37 -1.25 9.52 1.39
N ILE A 38 -0.19 8.94 0.82
CA ILE A 38 -0.31 7.87 -0.16
C ILE A 38 -1.01 6.65 0.47
N MET A 39 -0.62 6.29 1.69
CA MET A 39 -1.24 5.19 2.41
C MET A 39 -2.75 5.41 2.59
N HIS A 40 -3.16 6.62 2.96
CA HIS A 40 -4.57 6.93 3.12
C HIS A 40 -5.33 6.87 1.79
N ASP A 41 -4.70 7.29 0.69
CA ASP A 41 -5.31 7.18 -0.64
C ASP A 41 -5.52 5.72 -1.02
N GLU A 42 -4.53 4.86 -0.78
CA GLU A 42 -4.65 3.43 -1.06
C GLU A 42 -5.71 2.78 -0.19
N LYS A 43 -5.79 3.19 1.07
CA LYS A 43 -6.82 2.69 2.00
C LYS A 43 -8.22 3.04 1.52
N ARG A 44 -8.39 4.24 0.97
CA ARG A 44 -9.67 4.68 0.40
C ARG A 44 -10.03 3.85 -0.82
N HIS A 45 -9.06 3.57 -1.70
CA HIS A 45 -9.27 2.68 -2.85
C HIS A 45 -9.71 1.29 -2.41
N CYS A 46 -9.08 0.75 -1.35
CA CYS A 46 -9.49 -0.53 -0.80
C CYS A 46 -10.93 -0.52 -0.32
N ALA A 47 -11.36 0.55 0.36
CA ALA A 47 -12.72 0.65 0.86
C ALA A 47 -13.73 0.67 -0.29
N ILE A 48 -13.43 1.39 -1.38
CA ILE A 48 -14.28 1.44 -2.56
C ILE A 48 -14.39 0.06 -3.20
N LEU A 49 -13.26 -0.64 -3.35
CA LEU A 49 -13.26 -1.97 -3.96
C LEU A 49 -13.98 -2.98 -3.07
N GLU A 50 -13.81 -2.89 -1.75
CA GLU A 50 -14.52 -3.73 -0.80
C GLU A 50 -16.03 -3.57 -0.92
N SER A 51 -16.50 -2.33 -1.10
CA SER A 51 -17.93 -2.06 -1.26
C SER A 51 -18.49 -2.71 -2.53
N ARG A 52 -17.65 -2.90 -3.56
CA ARG A 52 -18.06 -3.49 -4.82
C ARG A 52 -17.98 -5.01 -4.81
N THR A 53 -16.95 -5.58 -4.17
CA THR A 53 -16.73 -7.02 -4.13
C THR A 53 -17.44 -7.69 -2.97
N GLY A 54 -17.78 -6.94 -1.93
CA GLY A 54 -18.33 -7.47 -0.70
C GLY A 54 -17.36 -8.28 0.12
N ARG A 55 -16.06 -8.14 -0.16
CA ARG A 55 -15.00 -8.90 0.53
C ARG A 55 -13.88 -7.99 0.99
N GLU A 56 -13.29 -8.33 2.14
CA GLU A 56 -12.02 -7.79 2.58
C GLU A 56 -10.90 -8.64 1.99
N MET A 57 -9.83 -7.99 1.54
CA MET A 57 -8.65 -8.66 1.03
C MET A 57 -7.45 -8.26 1.87
N ALA A 58 -6.81 -9.23 2.50
CA ALA A 58 -5.61 -8.99 3.27
C ALA A 58 -4.43 -8.69 2.35
N PRO A 59 -3.44 -7.89 2.80
CA PRO A 59 -2.22 -7.69 2.04
C PRO A 59 -1.44 -9.00 1.90
N ASP A 60 -0.65 -9.10 0.82
CA ASP A 60 0.23 -10.23 0.60
C ASP A 60 1.53 -10.01 1.40
N PRO A 61 1.80 -10.81 2.45
CA PRO A 61 2.95 -10.57 3.32
C PRO A 61 4.29 -10.64 2.59
N LYS A 62 4.41 -11.52 1.60
CA LYS A 62 5.63 -11.69 0.83
C LYS A 62 5.91 -10.44 -0.01
N ARG A 63 4.89 -9.93 -0.68
CA ARG A 63 5.01 -8.71 -1.47
C ARG A 63 5.31 -7.51 -0.60
N VAL A 64 4.67 -7.41 0.57
CA VAL A 64 4.94 -6.32 1.51
C VAL A 64 6.41 -6.33 1.89
N PHE A 65 6.93 -7.49 2.27
CA PHE A 65 8.34 -7.64 2.66
C PHE A 65 9.28 -7.19 1.53
N TRP A 66 9.04 -7.68 0.32
CA TRP A 66 9.90 -7.34 -0.81
C TRP A 66 9.82 -5.87 -1.20
N TYR A 67 8.61 -5.32 -1.26
CA TYR A 67 8.43 -3.92 -1.66
C TYR A 67 9.03 -2.96 -0.64
N VAL A 68 8.85 -3.22 0.65
CA VAL A 68 9.46 -2.40 1.68
C VAL A 68 10.99 -2.44 1.57
N GLY A 69 11.56 -3.64 1.38
CA GLY A 69 13.00 -3.79 1.21
C GLY A 69 13.53 -3.05 0.01
N ILE A 70 12.88 -3.21 -1.16
CA ILE A 70 13.30 -2.54 -2.39
C ILE A 70 13.21 -1.03 -2.25
N MET A 71 12.11 -0.52 -1.72
CA MET A 71 11.91 0.92 -1.59
C MET A 71 12.87 1.56 -0.60
N ARG A 72 13.26 0.84 0.46
CA ARG A 72 14.27 1.34 1.40
C ARG A 72 15.64 1.42 0.76
N VAL A 73 15.99 0.46 -0.10
CA VAL A 73 17.28 0.44 -0.80
C VAL A 73 17.34 1.54 -1.87
N LEU A 74 16.28 1.68 -2.67
CA LEU A 74 16.25 2.62 -3.79
C LEU A 74 15.87 4.04 -3.37
N GLY A 75 15.29 4.19 -2.18
CA GLY A 75 14.95 5.48 -1.62
C GLY A 75 13.59 6.01 -2.05
N PRO A 76 13.17 7.13 -1.43
CA PRO A 76 11.82 7.69 -1.65
C PRO A 76 11.54 8.13 -3.08
N ALA A 77 12.57 8.52 -3.84
CA ALA A 77 12.40 8.97 -5.23
C ALA A 77 11.83 7.88 -6.11
N PHE A 78 12.03 6.62 -5.75
CA PHE A 78 11.48 5.50 -6.50
C PHE A 78 9.98 5.34 -6.29
N VAL A 79 9.50 5.78 -5.13
CA VAL A 79 8.09 5.66 -4.74
C VAL A 79 7.24 6.73 -5.40
N VAL A 80 7.84 7.88 -5.63
CA VAL A 80 7.16 9.04 -6.20
C VAL A 80 7.34 9.06 -7.70
#